data_7632e9e9270f51751e45d1eb4bfbf276
#
_entry.id   7632e9e9270f51751e45d1eb4bfbf276
#
_cell.length_a   1.000
_cell.length_b   1.000
_cell.length_c   1.000
_cell.angle_alpha   90.00
_cell.angle_beta   90.00
_cell.angle_gamma   90.00
#
_symmetry.space_group_name_H-M   'P 1'
#
loop_
_entity.id
_entity.type
_entity.pdbx_description
1 polymer ?
#
loop_
_entity_poly.entity_id
_entity_poly.type
_entity_poly.pdbx_seq_one_letter_code
_entity_poly.pdbx_strand_id
1 'polypeptide(L)'
;MENTSLRSCRKDGVVYARGATDDKGQLLTHLLAAEAWMKTIGDIPLNLIYLIEGEEEIGSPHLEEFILEHREKLQADVVVISDTSQFGPEMPALCYALRGLTYMEFIVTGANQDLHSGMFGGIVPNPNQVVAAIVAEMKGLDGRIRIPGFYDGVKPPEGWEVAEYEKLPWNDSDLAAQLGLPGLSGEKEYPAPVRRWYRPTLDVNGMYGGYAGKGAKTVIPSIAGAKVSMRLVSGQNPERVAELFEAFVRERVPDDCKVEVIRYQNSPAIIIPVDHPAMQAAKVAFRNGFGKEPLLIREGASIPIVAFFVDTMKMPSILFGFGLPDDNPHAPNEKFTLADFHRGIATSAHFMDVYSEAAG
;
A
#
# COMPACT_ATOMS: atom_id res chain seq x y z
N MET A 1 -4.48 -23.60 15.98
CA MET A 1 -3.63 -23.06 17.07
C MET A 1 -3.33 -21.63 16.68
N GLU A 2 -3.85 -20.67 17.40
CA GLU A 2 -3.44 -19.29 17.21
C GLU A 2 -1.99 -19.16 17.67
N ASN A 3 -1.09 -18.91 16.74
CA ASN A 3 0.30 -18.65 17.08
C ASN A 3 0.42 -17.18 17.50
N THR A 4 0.15 -16.91 18.76
CA THR A 4 0.22 -15.58 19.36
C THR A 4 1.65 -15.17 19.72
N SER A 5 2.65 -15.97 19.37
CA SER A 5 3.98 -15.78 19.90
C SER A 5 5.02 -15.48 18.83
N LEU A 6 6.03 -14.74 19.23
CA LEU A 6 7.31 -14.54 18.54
C LEU A 6 8.09 -15.87 18.30
N ARG A 7 7.50 -17.02 18.61
CA ARG A 7 8.11 -18.34 18.39
C ARG A 7 7.73 -18.85 17.01
N SER A 8 8.74 -19.09 16.18
CA SER A 8 8.55 -19.71 14.88
C SER A 8 8.09 -21.16 15.02
N CYS A 9 7.23 -21.60 14.09
CA CYS A 9 6.80 -22.98 13.95
C CYS A 9 6.89 -23.38 12.47
N ARG A 10 7.46 -24.54 12.20
CA ARG A 10 7.48 -25.14 10.86
C ARG A 10 6.51 -26.31 10.82
N LYS A 11 5.54 -26.25 9.93
CA LYS A 11 4.54 -27.30 9.74
C LYS A 11 4.16 -27.43 8.27
N ASP A 12 4.15 -28.65 7.74
CA ASP A 12 3.67 -28.99 6.39
C ASP A 12 4.32 -28.13 5.27
N GLY A 13 5.62 -27.86 5.38
CA GLY A 13 6.34 -27.03 4.40
C GLY A 13 6.11 -25.52 4.53
N VAL A 14 5.46 -25.08 5.59
CA VAL A 14 5.16 -23.67 5.89
C VAL A 14 5.87 -23.23 7.16
N VAL A 15 6.44 -22.03 7.16
CA VAL A 15 6.97 -21.35 8.34
C VAL A 15 5.94 -20.37 8.85
N TYR A 16 5.58 -20.47 10.11
CA TYR A 16 4.69 -19.53 10.81
C TYR A 16 5.50 -18.72 11.80
N ALA A 17 5.60 -17.43 11.59
CA ALA A 17 6.27 -16.49 12.49
C ALA A 17 5.93 -15.06 12.10
N ARG A 18 6.07 -14.10 13.05
CA ARG A 18 6.06 -12.67 12.70
C ARG A 18 7.27 -12.34 11.84
N GLY A 19 7.03 -11.68 10.71
CA GLY A 19 8.06 -11.37 9.71
C GLY A 19 8.40 -12.54 8.79
N ALA A 20 7.61 -13.63 8.78
CA ALA A 20 7.88 -14.78 7.92
C ALA A 20 7.72 -14.41 6.45
N THR A 21 6.70 -13.65 6.08
CA THR A 21 6.47 -13.12 4.74
C THR A 21 6.76 -11.61 4.67
N ASP A 22 6.57 -10.88 5.78
CA ASP A 22 6.65 -9.43 5.88
C ASP A 22 7.62 -9.02 7.00
N ASP A 23 8.92 -8.86 6.68
CA ASP A 23 9.58 -9.11 5.40
C ASP A 23 10.88 -9.93 5.54
N LYS A 24 11.17 -10.50 6.72
CA LYS A 24 12.44 -11.24 6.98
C LYS A 24 12.65 -12.44 6.04
N GLY A 25 11.55 -13.11 5.67
CA GLY A 25 11.61 -14.24 4.76
C GLY A 25 12.01 -13.83 3.36
N GLN A 26 11.40 -12.80 2.79
CA GLN A 26 11.71 -12.30 1.46
C GLN A 26 13.12 -11.68 1.41
N LEU A 27 13.48 -10.87 2.41
CA LEU A 27 14.85 -10.34 2.55
C LEU A 27 15.91 -11.45 2.53
N LEU A 28 15.66 -12.53 3.26
CA LEU A 28 16.60 -13.65 3.35
C LEU A 28 16.78 -14.36 2.00
N THR A 29 15.82 -14.33 1.09
CA THR A 29 15.98 -14.90 -0.26
C THR A 29 17.11 -14.26 -1.03
N HIS A 30 17.26 -12.94 -0.93
CA HIS A 30 18.35 -12.20 -1.60
C HIS A 30 19.72 -12.52 -1.01
N LEU A 31 19.83 -12.60 0.32
CA LEU A 31 21.06 -12.95 0.99
C LEU A 31 21.53 -14.37 0.63
N LEU A 32 20.60 -15.32 0.61
CA LEU A 32 20.89 -16.72 0.26
C LEU A 32 21.19 -16.90 -1.24
N ALA A 33 20.62 -16.07 -2.10
CA ALA A 33 20.99 -16.04 -3.52
C ALA A 33 22.46 -15.62 -3.72
N ALA A 34 22.90 -14.57 -3.01
CA ALA A 34 24.31 -14.14 -3.03
C ALA A 34 25.24 -15.21 -2.43
N GLU A 35 24.81 -15.84 -1.31
CA GLU A 35 25.55 -16.96 -0.73
C GLU A 35 25.68 -18.14 -1.71
N ALA A 36 24.62 -18.46 -2.46
CA ALA A 36 24.66 -19.51 -3.47
C ALA A 36 25.69 -19.21 -4.58
N TRP A 37 25.73 -17.98 -5.10
CA TRP A 37 26.73 -17.52 -6.06
C TRP A 37 28.15 -17.72 -5.51
N MET A 38 28.41 -17.22 -4.31
CA MET A 38 29.73 -17.35 -3.68
C MET A 38 30.16 -18.79 -3.44
N LYS A 39 29.21 -19.68 -3.08
CA LYS A 39 29.52 -21.10 -2.84
C LYS A 39 29.71 -21.92 -4.12
N THR A 40 29.05 -21.56 -5.21
CA THR A 40 29.07 -22.36 -6.45
C THR A 40 30.09 -21.86 -7.47
N ILE A 41 30.20 -20.55 -7.63
CA ILE A 41 31.06 -19.89 -8.62
C ILE A 41 32.27 -19.22 -7.97
N GLY A 42 32.15 -18.78 -6.70
CA GLY A 42 33.20 -18.05 -5.96
C GLY A 42 33.16 -16.55 -6.20
N ASP A 43 32.21 -16.05 -6.98
CA ASP A 43 32.03 -14.63 -7.31
C ASP A 43 30.55 -14.31 -7.51
N ILE A 44 30.21 -13.02 -7.43
CA ILE A 44 28.85 -12.51 -7.68
C ILE A 44 28.93 -11.61 -8.92
N PRO A 45 28.04 -11.79 -9.92
CA PRO A 45 28.13 -11.09 -11.20
C PRO A 45 27.76 -9.60 -11.13
N LEU A 46 27.37 -9.08 -9.97
CA LEU A 46 26.98 -7.70 -9.72
C LEU A 46 27.63 -7.16 -8.44
N ASN A 47 27.79 -5.84 -8.37
CA ASN A 47 28.06 -5.18 -7.09
C ASN A 47 26.76 -5.08 -6.28
N LEU A 48 26.75 -5.64 -5.08
CA LEU A 48 25.55 -5.67 -4.24
C LEU A 48 25.68 -4.71 -3.06
N ILE A 49 24.64 -3.92 -2.86
CA ILE A 49 24.46 -3.10 -1.66
C ILE A 49 23.20 -3.58 -0.96
N TYR A 50 23.29 -3.99 0.29
CA TYR A 50 22.15 -4.31 1.12
C TYR A 50 21.85 -3.17 2.07
N LEU A 51 20.66 -2.57 1.94
CA LEU A 51 20.12 -1.60 2.87
C LEU A 51 18.98 -2.28 3.63
N ILE A 52 19.22 -2.53 4.91
CA ILE A 52 18.27 -3.26 5.79
C ILE A 52 17.85 -2.32 6.89
N GLU A 53 16.55 -2.12 7.02
CA GLU A 53 15.96 -1.28 8.06
C GLU A 53 15.04 -2.07 9.01
N GLY A 54 14.65 -1.46 10.10
CA GLY A 54 13.74 -2.04 11.10
C GLY A 54 12.58 -1.12 11.48
N GLU A 55 12.32 -0.05 10.72
CA GLU A 55 11.29 0.95 11.01
C GLU A 55 10.17 1.00 9.96
N GLU A 56 10.15 0.07 8.97
CA GLU A 56 9.18 0.10 7.89
C GLU A 56 7.75 0.17 8.42
N GLU A 57 7.40 -0.65 9.39
CA GLU A 57 6.05 -0.79 9.97
C GLU A 57 5.54 0.46 10.71
N ILE A 58 6.42 1.40 10.99
CA ILE A 58 6.09 2.71 11.56
C ILE A 58 6.30 3.87 10.58
N GLY A 59 6.52 3.56 9.27
CA GLY A 59 6.67 4.51 8.19
C GLY A 59 8.08 5.04 8.00
N SER A 60 9.12 4.34 8.45
CA SER A 60 10.54 4.61 8.19
C SER A 60 10.95 6.08 8.45
N PRO A 61 10.68 6.66 9.62
CA PRO A 61 10.82 8.10 9.87
C PRO A 61 12.26 8.63 9.68
N HIS A 62 13.28 7.78 9.77
CA HIS A 62 14.68 8.18 9.65
C HIS A 62 15.35 7.70 8.34
N LEU A 63 14.67 6.90 7.54
CA LEU A 63 15.29 6.22 6.40
C LEU A 63 15.68 7.21 5.28
N GLU A 64 14.81 8.15 4.93
CA GLU A 64 15.08 9.12 3.88
C GLU A 64 16.30 10.01 4.22
N GLU A 65 16.40 10.49 5.47
CA GLU A 65 17.53 11.27 5.95
C GLU A 65 18.82 10.45 5.88
N PHE A 66 18.77 9.20 6.36
CA PHE A 66 19.91 8.27 6.29
C PHE A 66 20.39 8.04 4.84
N ILE A 67 19.46 7.83 3.91
CA ILE A 67 19.83 7.62 2.49
C ILE A 67 20.47 8.87 1.89
N LEU A 68 19.96 10.05 2.20
CA LEU A 68 20.55 11.31 1.71
C LEU A 68 21.96 11.54 2.27
N GLU A 69 22.18 11.26 3.56
CA GLU A 69 23.49 11.37 4.21
C GLU A 69 24.50 10.40 3.61
N HIS A 70 24.06 9.22 3.18
CA HIS A 70 24.91 8.18 2.62
C HIS A 70 24.75 8.01 1.10
N ARG A 71 24.27 9.03 0.41
CA ARG A 71 23.88 8.99 -1.01
C ARG A 71 24.95 8.39 -1.92
N GLU A 72 26.20 8.83 -1.78
CA GLU A 72 27.30 8.35 -2.63
C GLU A 72 27.56 6.85 -2.46
N LYS A 73 27.44 6.35 -1.23
CA LYS A 73 27.64 4.93 -0.90
C LYS A 73 26.48 4.06 -1.37
N LEU A 74 25.27 4.61 -1.39
CA LEU A 74 24.02 3.91 -1.71
C LEU A 74 23.59 4.05 -3.17
N GLN A 75 24.34 4.83 -3.99
CA GLN A 75 24.03 4.97 -5.40
C GLN A 75 24.19 3.63 -6.13
N ALA A 76 23.16 3.22 -6.86
CA ALA A 76 23.11 1.98 -7.63
C ALA A 76 22.36 2.19 -8.95
N ASP A 77 22.53 1.27 -9.89
CA ASP A 77 21.84 1.31 -11.19
C ASP A 77 20.36 0.89 -11.07
N VAL A 78 20.05 0.07 -10.08
CA VAL A 78 18.70 -0.40 -9.79
C VAL A 78 18.55 -0.73 -8.31
N VAL A 79 17.35 -0.52 -7.77
CA VAL A 79 16.94 -0.97 -6.44
C VAL A 79 15.95 -2.13 -6.61
N VAL A 80 16.18 -3.22 -5.88
CA VAL A 80 15.23 -4.34 -5.79
C VAL A 80 14.61 -4.36 -4.39
N ILE A 81 13.31 -4.29 -4.33
CA ILE A 81 12.54 -4.29 -3.08
C ILE A 81 11.58 -5.48 -3.12
N SER A 82 11.63 -6.34 -2.11
CA SER A 82 10.75 -7.50 -2.00
C SER A 82 9.73 -7.31 -0.88
N ASP A 83 8.77 -6.45 -1.13
CA ASP A 83 7.66 -6.14 -0.20
C ASP A 83 6.31 -6.18 -0.95
N THR A 84 6.18 -7.12 -1.85
CA THR A 84 4.95 -7.39 -2.58
C THR A 84 4.63 -8.88 -2.55
N SER A 85 3.57 -9.31 -3.21
CA SER A 85 3.16 -10.71 -3.25
C SER A 85 2.98 -11.24 -4.66
N GLN A 86 2.99 -12.55 -4.79
CA GLN A 86 2.45 -13.24 -5.96
C GLN A 86 0.95 -12.91 -6.12
N PHE A 87 0.41 -13.10 -7.30
CA PHE A 87 -1.05 -12.94 -7.50
C PHE A 87 -1.85 -14.03 -6.77
N GLY A 88 -1.29 -15.22 -6.67
CA GLY A 88 -1.86 -16.37 -5.97
C GLY A 88 -0.91 -17.57 -6.00
N PRO A 89 -1.29 -18.70 -5.43
CA PRO A 89 -0.47 -19.90 -5.46
C PRO A 89 -0.10 -20.28 -6.90
N GLU A 90 1.19 -20.54 -7.15
CA GLU A 90 1.71 -20.89 -8.48
C GLU A 90 1.47 -19.82 -9.57
N MET A 91 1.19 -18.58 -9.18
CA MET A 91 0.99 -17.44 -10.07
C MET A 91 1.95 -16.30 -9.70
N PRO A 92 3.24 -16.43 -10.10
CA PRO A 92 4.23 -15.41 -9.85
C PRO A 92 3.81 -14.07 -10.47
N ALA A 93 4.09 -12.99 -9.81
CA ALA A 93 3.73 -11.65 -10.29
C ALA A 93 4.88 -10.67 -10.10
N LEU A 94 4.97 -9.72 -11.03
CA LEU A 94 5.82 -8.54 -10.94
C LEU A 94 4.93 -7.31 -10.83
N CYS A 95 5.06 -6.63 -9.72
CA CYS A 95 4.36 -5.37 -9.51
C CYS A 95 5.09 -4.25 -10.26
N TYR A 96 4.40 -3.62 -11.22
CA TYR A 96 4.98 -2.51 -11.98
C TYR A 96 4.42 -1.15 -11.59
N ALA A 97 3.44 -1.09 -10.68
CA ALA A 97 2.91 0.18 -10.21
C ALA A 97 2.32 0.09 -8.80
N LEU A 98 2.54 1.14 -8.03
CA LEU A 98 1.98 1.33 -6.69
C LEU A 98 1.07 2.55 -6.69
N ARG A 99 0.02 2.52 -5.88
CA ARG A 99 -0.79 3.72 -5.65
C ARG A 99 -0.06 4.70 -4.75
N GLY A 100 -0.33 5.98 -4.95
CA GLY A 100 0.04 7.04 -4.01
C GLY A 100 -0.86 7.03 -2.78
N LEU A 101 -0.51 7.86 -1.82
CA LEU A 101 -1.26 8.03 -0.57
C LEU A 101 -1.30 9.51 -0.20
N THR A 102 -2.49 9.97 0.20
CA THR A 102 -2.67 11.20 0.98
C THR A 102 -3.47 10.82 2.22
N TYR A 103 -2.90 11.04 3.42
CA TYR A 103 -3.55 10.71 4.68
C TYR A 103 -3.79 11.97 5.48
N MET A 104 -5.06 12.23 5.80
CA MET A 104 -5.54 13.48 6.39
C MET A 104 -6.38 13.20 7.64
N GLU A 105 -6.42 14.18 8.52
CA GLU A 105 -7.39 14.24 9.62
C GLU A 105 -8.02 15.62 9.63
N PHE A 106 -9.30 15.69 9.98
CA PHE A 106 -9.93 16.96 10.32
C PHE A 106 -10.63 16.86 11.66
N ILE A 107 -10.53 17.94 12.42
CA ILE A 107 -11.05 18.04 13.79
C ILE A 107 -11.99 19.23 13.83
N VAL A 108 -13.24 18.99 14.20
CA VAL A 108 -14.26 20.03 14.39
C VAL A 108 -14.41 20.31 15.88
N THR A 109 -14.28 21.56 16.25
CA THR A 109 -14.49 22.03 17.63
C THR A 109 -15.70 22.94 17.68
N GLY A 110 -16.66 22.62 18.55
CA GLY A 110 -17.83 23.42 18.86
C GLY A 110 -17.65 24.25 20.15
N ALA A 111 -18.40 23.89 21.19
CA ALA A 111 -18.30 24.56 22.50
C ALA A 111 -16.96 24.27 23.19
N ASN A 112 -16.60 25.04 24.19
CA ASN A 112 -15.34 24.90 24.94
C ASN A 112 -15.32 23.71 25.92
N GLN A 113 -16.43 23.00 26.06
CA GLN A 113 -16.57 21.80 26.89
C GLN A 113 -17.75 20.95 26.40
N ASP A 114 -17.81 19.70 26.83
CA ASP A 114 -18.96 18.84 26.62
C ASP A 114 -20.20 19.42 27.33
N LEU A 115 -21.35 19.42 26.66
CA LEU A 115 -22.58 20.01 27.14
C LEU A 115 -23.70 18.99 27.25
N HIS A 116 -24.65 19.20 28.17
CA HIS A 116 -25.84 18.39 28.31
C HIS A 116 -26.80 18.67 27.13
N SER A 117 -27.11 17.65 26.33
CA SER A 117 -27.92 17.81 25.10
C SER A 117 -29.36 18.26 25.37
N GLY A 118 -29.93 17.91 26.53
CA GLY A 118 -31.28 18.36 26.94
C GLY A 118 -31.33 19.84 27.33
N MET A 119 -30.20 20.44 27.69
CA MET A 119 -30.11 21.86 28.06
C MET A 119 -29.68 22.74 26.89
N PHE A 120 -28.79 22.26 26.06
CA PHE A 120 -28.11 23.05 25.02
C PHE A 120 -28.44 22.59 23.60
N GLY A 121 -29.14 21.46 23.42
CA GLY A 121 -29.59 20.99 22.12
C GLY A 121 -30.47 22.01 21.41
N GLY A 122 -30.19 22.24 20.12
CA GLY A 122 -30.89 23.21 19.29
C GLY A 122 -30.35 24.64 19.36
N ILE A 123 -29.38 24.94 20.26
CA ILE A 123 -28.77 26.26 20.38
C ILE A 123 -27.24 26.26 20.29
N VAL A 124 -26.61 25.05 20.25
CA VAL A 124 -25.18 24.91 20.05
C VAL A 124 -24.93 23.90 18.93
N PRO A 125 -23.84 24.05 18.16
CA PRO A 125 -23.48 23.06 17.15
C PRO A 125 -23.09 21.74 17.80
N ASN A 126 -23.32 20.65 17.07
CA ASN A 126 -22.86 19.33 17.47
C ASN A 126 -21.74 18.86 16.52
N PRO A 127 -20.46 18.87 16.94
CA PRO A 127 -19.33 18.46 16.11
C PRO A 127 -19.50 17.08 15.48
N ASN A 128 -20.11 16.11 16.17
CA ASN A 128 -20.39 14.79 15.60
C ASN A 128 -21.29 14.86 14.36
N GLN A 129 -22.33 15.70 14.39
CA GLN A 129 -23.22 15.88 13.24
C GLN A 129 -22.52 16.57 12.08
N VAL A 130 -21.67 17.56 12.37
CA VAL A 130 -20.89 18.27 11.37
C VAL A 130 -19.91 17.29 10.69
N VAL A 131 -19.13 16.51 11.45
CA VAL A 131 -18.22 15.49 10.92
C VAL A 131 -18.95 14.46 10.09
N ALA A 132 -20.08 13.94 10.57
CA ALA A 132 -20.88 12.95 9.85
C ALA A 132 -21.41 13.50 8.51
N ALA A 133 -21.88 14.74 8.47
CA ALA A 133 -22.37 15.40 7.27
C ALA A 133 -21.23 15.56 6.23
N ILE A 134 -20.06 16.08 6.65
CA ILE A 134 -18.89 16.25 5.79
C ILE A 134 -18.44 14.90 5.19
N VAL A 135 -18.34 13.87 6.04
CA VAL A 135 -17.94 12.52 5.58
C VAL A 135 -18.94 11.95 4.59
N ALA A 136 -20.24 12.10 4.84
CA ALA A 136 -21.29 11.61 3.93
C ALA A 136 -21.28 12.32 2.56
N GLU A 137 -20.80 13.54 2.50
CA GLU A 137 -20.67 14.28 1.23
C GLU A 137 -19.38 13.97 0.46
N MET A 138 -18.32 13.48 1.13
CA MET A 138 -17.04 13.16 0.47
C MET A 138 -17.14 12.05 -0.57
N LYS A 139 -17.98 11.03 -0.30
CA LYS A 139 -18.11 9.84 -1.15
C LYS A 139 -19.54 9.37 -1.20
N GLY A 140 -20.07 9.14 -2.41
CA GLY A 140 -21.40 8.62 -2.61
C GLY A 140 -21.51 7.12 -2.32
N LEU A 141 -22.75 6.64 -2.13
CA LEU A 141 -23.04 5.20 -2.03
C LEU A 141 -22.76 4.44 -3.36
N ASP A 142 -22.64 5.17 -4.46
CA ASP A 142 -22.19 4.70 -5.77
C ASP A 142 -20.64 4.45 -5.81
N GLY A 143 -19.94 4.76 -4.74
CA GLY A 143 -18.49 4.63 -4.60
C GLY A 143 -17.70 5.81 -5.14
N ARG A 144 -18.39 6.80 -5.78
CA ARG A 144 -17.73 7.95 -6.40
C ARG A 144 -17.35 9.00 -5.36
N ILE A 145 -16.11 9.48 -5.43
CA ILE A 145 -15.61 10.58 -4.60
C ILE A 145 -16.17 11.89 -5.15
N ARG A 146 -16.70 12.74 -4.26
CA ARG A 146 -17.42 13.98 -4.62
C ARG A 146 -16.63 15.24 -4.32
N ILE A 147 -15.36 15.13 -3.96
CA ILE A 147 -14.47 16.28 -3.81
C ILE A 147 -14.20 16.85 -5.21
N PRO A 148 -14.55 18.12 -5.49
CA PRO A 148 -14.32 18.72 -6.80
C PRO A 148 -12.85 18.68 -7.21
N GLY A 149 -12.54 18.28 -8.45
CA GLY A 149 -11.18 18.16 -8.97
C GLY A 149 -10.43 16.90 -8.52
N PHE A 150 -11.03 16.04 -7.69
CA PHE A 150 -10.35 14.85 -7.17
C PHE A 150 -9.89 13.88 -8.27
N TYR A 151 -10.65 13.79 -9.36
CA TYR A 151 -10.33 12.89 -10.48
C TYR A 151 -9.47 13.55 -11.56
N ASP A 152 -8.99 14.78 -11.36
CA ASP A 152 -8.16 15.46 -12.35
C ASP A 152 -6.85 14.68 -12.54
N GLY A 153 -6.50 14.43 -13.80
CA GLY A 153 -5.33 13.64 -14.18
C GLY A 153 -5.49 12.13 -14.14
N VAL A 154 -6.61 11.59 -13.62
CA VAL A 154 -6.90 10.15 -13.62
C VAL A 154 -7.13 9.65 -15.05
N LYS A 155 -6.34 8.66 -15.47
CA LYS A 155 -6.44 8.05 -16.80
C LYS A 155 -6.99 6.63 -16.72
N PRO A 156 -7.72 6.16 -17.75
CA PRO A 156 -8.07 4.76 -17.88
C PRO A 156 -6.80 3.91 -18.11
N PRO A 157 -6.87 2.58 -17.88
CA PRO A 157 -5.79 1.69 -18.27
C PRO A 157 -5.53 1.74 -19.77
N GLU A 158 -4.26 1.55 -20.15
CA GLU A 158 -3.87 1.43 -21.55
C GLU A 158 -4.26 0.04 -22.10
N GLY A 159 -4.30 -0.11 -23.44
CA GLY A 159 -4.72 -1.37 -24.06
C GLY A 159 -3.89 -2.58 -23.66
N TRP A 160 -2.57 -2.42 -23.49
CA TRP A 160 -1.71 -3.51 -23.01
C TRP A 160 -1.96 -3.85 -21.53
N GLU A 161 -2.31 -2.87 -20.70
CA GLU A 161 -2.65 -3.08 -19.30
C GLU A 161 -3.98 -3.84 -19.16
N VAL A 162 -4.94 -3.52 -20.05
CA VAL A 162 -6.21 -4.27 -20.14
C VAL A 162 -5.90 -5.73 -20.47
N ALA A 163 -5.05 -5.99 -21.47
CA ALA A 163 -4.66 -7.33 -21.84
C ALA A 163 -3.91 -8.09 -20.72
N GLU A 164 -3.17 -7.39 -19.84
CA GLU A 164 -2.52 -8.01 -18.69
C GLU A 164 -3.51 -8.38 -17.60
N TYR A 165 -4.39 -7.48 -17.18
CA TYR A 165 -5.33 -7.83 -16.11
C TYR A 165 -6.43 -8.81 -16.56
N GLU A 166 -6.74 -8.91 -17.85
CA GLU A 166 -7.66 -9.94 -18.40
C GLU A 166 -7.08 -11.36 -18.33
N LYS A 167 -5.76 -11.52 -18.22
CA LYS A 167 -5.12 -12.82 -17.96
C LYS A 167 -5.33 -13.32 -16.53
N LEU A 168 -5.68 -12.43 -15.62
CA LEU A 168 -5.82 -12.78 -14.21
C LEU A 168 -7.09 -13.62 -14.01
N PRO A 169 -7.03 -14.70 -13.22
CA PRO A 169 -8.21 -15.48 -12.86
C PRO A 169 -9.06 -14.75 -11.81
N TRP A 170 -9.45 -13.53 -12.11
CA TRP A 170 -10.22 -12.67 -11.21
C TRP A 170 -11.69 -13.03 -11.21
N ASN A 171 -12.24 -13.29 -10.04
CA ASN A 171 -13.66 -13.54 -9.86
C ASN A 171 -14.21 -12.71 -8.70
N ASP A 172 -15.08 -11.74 -8.99
CA ASP A 172 -15.68 -10.84 -8.01
C ASP A 172 -16.50 -11.61 -6.96
N SER A 173 -17.19 -12.69 -7.36
CA SER A 173 -18.05 -13.47 -6.45
C SER A 173 -17.19 -14.29 -5.47
N ASP A 174 -16.10 -14.89 -5.94
CA ASP A 174 -15.19 -15.67 -5.10
C ASP A 174 -14.49 -14.78 -4.08
N LEU A 175 -14.02 -13.59 -4.52
CA LEU A 175 -13.40 -12.62 -3.62
C LEU A 175 -14.41 -12.07 -2.59
N ALA A 176 -15.64 -11.77 -3.02
CA ALA A 176 -16.69 -11.33 -2.10
C ALA A 176 -17.00 -12.41 -1.06
N ALA A 177 -17.11 -13.67 -1.48
CA ALA A 177 -17.36 -14.80 -0.58
C ALA A 177 -16.22 -15.01 0.42
N GLN A 178 -14.96 -14.93 -0.04
CA GLN A 178 -13.78 -15.02 0.82
C GLN A 178 -13.78 -13.92 1.90
N LEU A 179 -14.25 -12.72 1.57
CA LEU A 179 -14.34 -11.58 2.48
C LEU A 179 -15.65 -11.57 3.31
N GLY A 180 -16.55 -12.55 3.12
CA GLY A 180 -17.85 -12.60 3.82
C GLY A 180 -18.81 -11.49 3.37
N LEU A 181 -18.67 -10.96 2.16
CA LEU A 181 -19.46 -9.88 1.62
C LEU A 181 -20.54 -10.40 0.66
N PRO A 182 -21.72 -9.75 0.57
CA PRO A 182 -22.73 -10.09 -0.41
C PRO A 182 -22.34 -9.69 -1.86
N GLY A 183 -21.30 -8.90 -2.02
CA GLY A 183 -20.75 -8.42 -3.28
C GLY A 183 -19.70 -7.34 -3.05
N LEU A 184 -18.91 -7.04 -4.09
CA LEU A 184 -17.90 -6.00 -4.03
C LEU A 184 -18.51 -4.61 -4.23
N SER A 185 -17.90 -3.61 -3.57
CA SER A 185 -18.31 -2.19 -3.61
C SER A 185 -17.43 -1.35 -4.56
N GLY A 186 -17.72 -0.06 -4.64
CA GLY A 186 -16.98 0.94 -5.41
C GLY A 186 -17.70 1.35 -6.70
N GLU A 187 -17.01 2.02 -7.62
CA GLU A 187 -17.51 2.51 -8.89
C GLU A 187 -17.86 1.32 -9.82
N LYS A 188 -19.13 0.87 -9.79
CA LYS A 188 -19.58 -0.38 -10.43
C LYS A 188 -19.49 -0.39 -11.96
N GLU A 189 -19.31 0.75 -12.59
CA GLU A 189 -19.06 0.87 -14.03
C GLU A 189 -17.69 0.34 -14.44
N TYR A 190 -16.79 0.10 -13.49
CA TYR A 190 -15.46 -0.46 -13.73
C TYR A 190 -15.36 -1.88 -13.16
N PRO A 191 -14.66 -2.81 -13.85
CA PRO A 191 -14.34 -4.14 -13.30
C PRO A 191 -13.45 -3.99 -12.04
N ALA A 192 -13.50 -4.98 -11.14
CA ALA A 192 -12.84 -4.89 -9.85
C ALA A 192 -11.30 -4.64 -9.93
N PRO A 193 -10.54 -5.25 -10.86
CA PRO A 193 -9.13 -4.91 -11.03
C PRO A 193 -8.92 -3.42 -11.34
N VAL A 194 -9.78 -2.84 -12.20
CA VAL A 194 -9.71 -1.39 -12.52
C VAL A 194 -10.02 -0.55 -11.30
N ARG A 195 -11.07 -0.90 -10.53
CA ARG A 195 -11.40 -0.20 -9.27
C ARG A 195 -10.25 -0.23 -8.28
N ARG A 196 -9.57 -1.38 -8.16
CA ARG A 196 -8.48 -1.59 -7.19
C ARG A 196 -7.19 -0.89 -7.63
N TRP A 197 -6.87 -0.84 -8.92
CA TRP A 197 -5.54 -0.48 -9.40
C TRP A 197 -5.46 0.83 -10.19
N TYR A 198 -6.56 1.23 -10.86
CA TYR A 198 -6.58 2.38 -11.75
C TYR A 198 -7.53 3.48 -11.31
N ARG A 199 -8.30 3.22 -10.24
CA ARG A 199 -9.19 4.23 -9.67
C ARG A 199 -8.67 4.67 -8.30
N PRO A 200 -8.72 5.99 -8.02
CA PRO A 200 -8.39 6.46 -6.68
C PRO A 200 -9.49 6.05 -5.68
N THR A 201 -9.12 5.94 -4.41
CA THR A 201 -10.07 5.65 -3.34
C THR A 201 -10.00 6.71 -2.25
N LEU A 202 -11.11 6.83 -1.52
CA LEU A 202 -11.20 7.60 -0.29
C LEU A 202 -11.88 6.72 0.74
N ASP A 203 -11.20 6.49 1.86
CA ASP A 203 -11.67 5.64 2.93
C ASP A 203 -11.56 6.33 4.29
N VAL A 204 -12.63 6.28 5.07
CA VAL A 204 -12.66 6.81 6.43
C VAL A 204 -12.12 5.73 7.37
N ASN A 205 -10.92 5.95 7.88
CA ASN A 205 -10.21 4.99 8.72
C ASN A 205 -10.63 5.06 10.19
N GLY A 206 -11.16 6.21 10.60
CA GLY A 206 -11.66 6.40 11.95
C GLY A 206 -12.54 7.63 12.07
N MET A 207 -13.53 7.55 12.94
CA MET A 207 -14.33 8.69 13.40
C MET A 207 -14.36 8.66 14.92
N TYR A 208 -14.28 9.81 15.54
CA TYR A 208 -14.31 9.91 16.98
C TYR A 208 -15.07 11.17 17.43
N GLY A 209 -15.60 11.14 18.65
CA GLY A 209 -16.34 12.21 19.29
C GLY A 209 -17.51 11.68 20.09
N GLY A 210 -17.91 12.42 21.12
CA GLY A 210 -19.01 12.04 21.99
C GLY A 210 -18.73 10.81 22.85
N TYR A 211 -19.81 10.15 23.27
CA TYR A 211 -19.75 9.01 24.18
C TYR A 211 -19.87 7.69 23.41
N ALA A 212 -18.84 6.88 23.45
CA ALA A 212 -18.79 5.55 22.84
C ALA A 212 -18.80 4.41 23.87
N GLY A 213 -18.96 4.72 25.16
CA GLY A 213 -19.03 3.71 26.23
C GLY A 213 -20.38 3.00 26.31
N LYS A 214 -20.46 1.99 27.18
CA LYS A 214 -21.69 1.22 27.40
C LYS A 214 -22.77 2.06 28.09
N GLY A 215 -24.00 1.99 27.60
CA GLY A 215 -25.15 2.72 28.13
C GLY A 215 -25.39 4.06 27.42
N ALA A 216 -26.27 4.90 27.94
CA ALA A 216 -26.66 6.18 27.35
C ALA A 216 -25.99 7.36 28.11
N LYS A 217 -25.56 8.38 27.37
CA LYS A 217 -25.09 9.66 27.90
C LYS A 217 -25.62 10.79 27.03
N THR A 218 -26.38 11.71 27.61
CA THR A 218 -26.98 12.85 26.92
C THR A 218 -25.96 13.99 26.77
N VAL A 219 -24.99 13.83 25.88
CA VAL A 219 -23.88 14.75 25.69
C VAL A 219 -23.82 15.29 24.25
N ILE A 220 -23.52 16.57 24.12
CA ILE A 220 -23.01 17.20 22.89
C ILE A 220 -21.51 17.35 23.11
N PRO A 221 -20.67 16.67 22.33
CA PRO A 221 -19.22 16.75 22.50
C PRO A 221 -18.70 18.13 22.12
N SER A 222 -17.62 18.55 22.77
CA SER A 222 -16.89 19.76 22.40
C SER A 222 -16.08 19.59 21.12
N ILE A 223 -15.64 18.36 20.84
CA ILE A 223 -14.75 18.00 19.72
C ILE A 223 -15.23 16.71 19.06
N ALA A 224 -15.12 16.65 17.75
CA ALA A 224 -15.22 15.43 16.96
C ALA A 224 -14.25 15.47 15.76
N GLY A 225 -13.87 14.34 15.21
CA GLY A 225 -12.97 14.32 14.07
C GLY A 225 -13.06 13.04 13.23
N ALA A 226 -12.44 13.07 12.07
CA ALA A 226 -12.33 11.93 11.19
C ALA A 226 -10.92 11.83 10.58
N LYS A 227 -10.40 10.61 10.48
CA LYS A 227 -9.17 10.24 9.78
C LYS A 227 -9.54 9.63 8.44
N VAL A 228 -8.93 10.14 7.39
CA VAL A 228 -9.28 9.78 6.00
C VAL A 228 -8.01 9.51 5.22
N SER A 229 -7.93 8.34 4.60
CA SER A 229 -6.88 8.00 3.64
C SER A 229 -7.42 8.01 2.22
N MET A 230 -6.64 8.56 1.32
CA MET A 230 -6.94 8.60 -0.12
C MET A 230 -5.81 7.90 -0.87
N ARG A 231 -6.13 6.78 -1.52
CA ARG A 231 -5.18 6.12 -2.41
C ARG A 231 -5.27 6.78 -3.78
N LEU A 232 -4.13 7.21 -4.29
CA LEU A 232 -4.01 7.98 -5.52
C LEU A 232 -3.48 7.12 -6.67
N VAL A 233 -3.85 7.46 -7.88
CA VAL A 233 -3.34 6.80 -9.08
C VAL A 233 -2.44 7.73 -9.87
N SER A 234 -1.71 7.18 -10.84
CA SER A 234 -0.86 7.98 -11.73
C SER A 234 -1.60 9.15 -12.36
N GLY A 235 -0.94 10.30 -12.41
CA GLY A 235 -1.51 11.56 -12.88
C GLY A 235 -2.11 12.45 -11.79
N GLN A 236 -2.30 11.94 -10.58
CA GLN A 236 -2.72 12.75 -9.43
C GLN A 236 -1.49 13.26 -8.65
N ASN A 237 -1.55 14.52 -8.24
CA ASN A 237 -0.56 15.13 -7.37
C ASN A 237 -1.05 15.06 -5.91
N PRO A 238 -0.33 14.41 -4.97
CA PRO A 238 -0.75 14.25 -3.58
C PRO A 238 -0.99 15.58 -2.85
N GLU A 239 -0.12 16.58 -3.08
CA GLU A 239 -0.27 17.90 -2.47
C GLU A 239 -1.55 18.59 -2.96
N ARG A 240 -1.82 18.49 -4.27
CA ARG A 240 -3.05 19.05 -4.83
C ARG A 240 -4.29 18.36 -4.27
N VAL A 241 -4.26 17.05 -4.09
CA VAL A 241 -5.37 16.30 -3.48
C VAL A 241 -5.56 16.72 -2.02
N ALA A 242 -4.48 16.90 -1.26
CA ALA A 242 -4.55 17.40 0.11
C ALA A 242 -5.18 18.80 0.18
N GLU A 243 -4.83 19.71 -0.74
CA GLU A 243 -5.45 21.04 -0.84
C GLU A 243 -6.95 20.95 -1.16
N LEU A 244 -7.33 20.10 -2.10
CA LEU A 244 -8.75 19.89 -2.47
C LEU A 244 -9.56 19.33 -1.30
N PHE A 245 -8.99 18.38 -0.57
CA PHE A 245 -9.60 17.84 0.65
C PHE A 245 -9.78 18.91 1.72
N GLU A 246 -8.74 19.67 2.00
CA GLU A 246 -8.78 20.75 3.00
C GLU A 246 -9.81 21.83 2.64
N ALA A 247 -9.84 22.27 1.38
CA ALA A 247 -10.82 23.22 0.89
C ALA A 247 -12.25 22.67 1.02
N PHE A 248 -12.47 21.40 0.64
CA PHE A 248 -13.77 20.75 0.75
C PHE A 248 -14.28 20.70 2.20
N VAL A 249 -13.40 20.37 3.15
CA VAL A 249 -13.74 20.34 4.58
C VAL A 249 -14.06 21.74 5.10
N ARG A 250 -13.16 22.71 4.85
CA ARG A 250 -13.33 24.09 5.36
C ARG A 250 -14.60 24.78 4.85
N GLU A 251 -14.96 24.54 3.60
CA GLU A 251 -16.17 25.10 2.99
C GLU A 251 -17.47 24.58 3.62
N ARG A 252 -17.42 23.40 4.27
CA ARG A 252 -18.60 22.71 4.82
C ARG A 252 -18.73 22.82 6.34
N VAL A 253 -17.71 23.32 7.00
CA VAL A 253 -17.79 23.56 8.44
C VAL A 253 -18.60 24.84 8.68
N PRO A 254 -19.66 24.79 9.51
CA PRO A 254 -20.47 25.95 9.84
C PRO A 254 -19.67 27.04 10.57
N ASP A 255 -20.09 28.28 10.44
CA ASP A 255 -19.41 29.44 11.05
C ASP A 255 -19.36 29.41 12.59
N ASP A 256 -20.25 28.62 13.23
CA ASP A 256 -20.30 28.42 14.68
C ASP A 256 -19.39 27.28 15.18
N CYS A 257 -18.60 26.68 14.27
CA CYS A 257 -17.57 25.68 14.56
C CYS A 257 -16.19 26.16 14.12
N LYS A 258 -15.16 25.59 14.75
CA LYS A 258 -13.77 25.71 14.28
C LYS A 258 -13.35 24.39 13.65
N VAL A 259 -12.44 24.45 12.68
CA VAL A 259 -11.85 23.27 12.06
C VAL A 259 -10.34 23.38 12.02
N GLU A 260 -9.69 22.30 12.40
CA GLU A 260 -8.29 22.03 12.17
C GLU A 260 -8.18 20.90 11.15
N VAL A 261 -7.26 21.02 10.18
CA VAL A 261 -6.96 19.97 9.19
C VAL A 261 -5.49 19.64 9.32
N ILE A 262 -5.21 18.37 9.53
CA ILE A 262 -3.86 17.83 9.75
C ILE A 262 -3.50 16.96 8.55
N ARG A 263 -2.31 17.16 8.01
CA ARG A 263 -1.72 16.35 6.94
C ARG A 263 -0.68 15.41 7.57
N TYR A 264 -0.87 14.10 7.42
CA TYR A 264 0.04 13.10 7.98
C TYR A 264 1.08 12.64 6.97
N GLN A 265 0.62 12.25 5.78
CA GLN A 265 1.48 11.64 4.79
C GLN A 265 1.00 11.94 3.38
N ASN A 266 1.96 12.25 2.50
CA ASN A 266 1.75 12.38 1.06
C ASN A 266 2.83 11.59 0.32
N SER A 267 2.41 10.72 -0.59
CA SER A 267 3.32 9.96 -1.45
C SER A 267 2.71 9.84 -2.85
N PRO A 268 3.47 10.09 -3.92
CA PRO A 268 2.96 9.92 -5.27
C PRO A 268 2.74 8.47 -5.64
N ALA A 269 1.88 8.23 -6.63
CA ALA A 269 1.79 6.94 -7.30
C ALA A 269 3.02 6.71 -8.17
N ILE A 270 3.51 5.48 -8.20
CA ILE A 270 4.69 5.08 -8.96
C ILE A 270 4.30 4.13 -10.09
N ILE A 271 4.86 4.36 -11.26
CA ILE A 271 4.85 3.42 -12.39
C ILE A 271 6.29 3.13 -12.78
N ILE A 272 6.63 1.85 -12.80
CA ILE A 272 7.91 1.34 -13.26
C ILE A 272 7.75 0.98 -14.75
N PRO A 273 8.53 1.56 -15.66
CA PRO A 273 8.44 1.23 -17.07
C PRO A 273 8.67 -0.26 -17.30
N VAL A 274 7.71 -0.94 -17.93
CA VAL A 274 7.77 -2.38 -18.13
C VAL A 274 8.82 -2.80 -19.16
N ASP A 275 9.27 -1.88 -19.99
CA ASP A 275 10.37 -2.03 -20.97
C ASP A 275 11.76 -1.71 -20.39
N HIS A 276 11.84 -1.26 -19.15
CA HIS A 276 13.12 -1.02 -18.49
C HIS A 276 13.97 -2.30 -18.44
N PRO A 277 15.29 -2.26 -18.73
CA PRO A 277 16.16 -3.45 -18.77
C PRO A 277 16.07 -4.31 -17.50
N ALA A 278 16.06 -3.71 -16.33
CA ALA A 278 15.90 -4.43 -15.06
C ALA A 278 14.52 -5.13 -14.92
N MET A 279 13.45 -4.54 -15.46
CA MET A 279 12.12 -5.19 -15.47
C MET A 279 12.11 -6.37 -16.44
N GLN A 280 12.77 -6.27 -17.58
CA GLN A 280 12.90 -7.39 -18.52
C GLN A 280 13.75 -8.51 -17.91
N ALA A 281 14.87 -8.17 -17.25
CA ALA A 281 15.67 -9.14 -16.51
C ALA A 281 14.86 -9.83 -15.39
N ALA A 282 14.04 -9.07 -14.65
CA ALA A 282 13.15 -9.60 -13.64
C ALA A 282 12.13 -10.60 -14.21
N LYS A 283 11.52 -10.33 -15.37
CA LYS A 283 10.62 -11.28 -16.04
C LYS A 283 11.31 -12.60 -16.33
N VAL A 284 12.52 -12.55 -16.88
CA VAL A 284 13.32 -13.75 -17.16
C VAL A 284 13.67 -14.50 -15.88
N ALA A 285 14.09 -13.78 -14.84
CA ALA A 285 14.45 -14.35 -13.55
C ALA A 285 13.24 -15.06 -12.90
N PHE A 286 12.06 -14.45 -12.89
CA PHE A 286 10.83 -15.07 -12.37
C PHE A 286 10.44 -16.30 -13.17
N ARG A 287 10.51 -16.26 -14.51
CA ARG A 287 10.26 -17.43 -15.35
C ARG A 287 11.21 -18.58 -15.00
N ASN A 288 12.49 -18.29 -14.77
CA ASN A 288 13.49 -19.31 -14.43
C ASN A 288 13.28 -19.84 -13.01
N GLY A 289 13.01 -18.98 -12.03
CA GLY A 289 12.82 -19.36 -10.62
C GLY A 289 11.50 -20.08 -10.35
N PHE A 290 10.41 -19.67 -11.00
CA PHE A 290 9.08 -20.27 -10.83
C PHE A 290 8.69 -21.27 -11.91
N GLY A 291 9.42 -21.32 -13.03
CA GLY A 291 9.06 -22.13 -14.19
C GLY A 291 7.85 -21.61 -14.98
N LYS A 292 7.42 -20.38 -14.74
CA LYS A 292 6.25 -19.73 -15.34
C LYS A 292 6.51 -18.26 -15.61
N GLU A 293 5.92 -17.71 -16.66
CA GLU A 293 5.94 -16.26 -16.90
C GLU A 293 5.23 -15.52 -15.76
N PRO A 294 5.81 -14.47 -15.21
CA PRO A 294 5.13 -13.66 -14.20
C PRO A 294 4.02 -12.83 -14.82
N LEU A 295 2.93 -12.69 -14.07
CA LEU A 295 1.87 -11.75 -14.38
C LEU A 295 2.34 -10.32 -14.08
N LEU A 296 2.02 -9.36 -14.93
CA LEU A 296 2.24 -7.96 -14.64
C LEU A 296 1.02 -7.41 -13.88
N ILE A 297 1.24 -6.98 -12.65
CA ILE A 297 0.18 -6.47 -11.79
C ILE A 297 0.50 -5.07 -11.30
N ARG A 298 -0.53 -4.36 -10.88
CA ARG A 298 -0.41 -3.19 -10.02
C ARG A 298 -0.75 -3.57 -8.59
N GLU A 299 -0.22 -2.83 -7.61
CA GLU A 299 -0.62 -3.03 -6.21
C GLU A 299 -1.48 -1.85 -5.75
N GLY A 300 -2.45 -2.18 -4.89
CA GLY A 300 -3.33 -1.20 -4.27
C GLY A 300 -2.73 -0.47 -3.08
N ALA A 301 -1.66 -1.00 -2.52
CA ALA A 301 -0.89 -0.40 -1.45
C ALA A 301 0.09 0.67 -1.97
N SER A 302 0.72 1.36 -1.05
CA SER A 302 1.78 2.36 -1.30
C SER A 302 2.99 1.97 -0.48
N ILE A 303 4.16 2.04 -1.09
CA ILE A 303 5.46 1.86 -0.43
C ILE A 303 6.22 3.17 -0.65
N PRO A 304 6.16 4.13 0.30
CA PRO A 304 6.67 5.49 0.09
C PRO A 304 8.13 5.56 -0.31
N ILE A 305 8.97 4.68 0.25
CA ILE A 305 10.40 4.65 -0.05
C ILE A 305 10.70 4.31 -1.52
N VAL A 306 9.80 3.60 -2.21
CA VAL A 306 9.94 3.37 -3.67
C VAL A 306 9.88 4.67 -4.44
N ALA A 307 8.93 5.55 -4.07
CA ALA A 307 8.82 6.88 -4.66
C ALA A 307 10.09 7.72 -4.40
N PHE A 308 10.64 7.64 -3.20
CA PHE A 308 11.87 8.33 -2.85
C PHE A 308 13.07 7.86 -3.68
N PHE A 309 13.26 6.56 -3.85
CA PHE A 309 14.32 6.03 -4.71
C PHE A 309 14.17 6.48 -6.17
N VAL A 310 12.97 6.41 -6.72
CA VAL A 310 12.72 6.80 -8.11
C VAL A 310 12.84 8.31 -8.31
N ASP A 311 12.20 9.11 -7.45
CA ASP A 311 12.05 10.55 -7.67
C ASP A 311 13.22 11.36 -7.13
N THR A 312 13.77 10.99 -5.97
CA THR A 312 14.84 11.74 -5.30
C THR A 312 16.21 11.19 -5.63
N MET A 313 16.38 9.88 -5.53
CA MET A 313 17.67 9.23 -5.79
C MET A 313 17.90 8.97 -7.28
N LYS A 314 16.86 9.04 -8.12
CA LYS A 314 16.89 8.72 -9.55
C LYS A 314 17.36 7.31 -9.85
N MET A 315 17.01 6.38 -8.96
CA MET A 315 17.30 4.96 -9.09
C MET A 315 15.99 4.22 -9.46
N PRO A 316 15.96 3.55 -10.62
CA PRO A 316 14.83 2.67 -10.96
C PRO A 316 14.64 1.60 -9.89
N SER A 317 13.40 1.35 -9.49
CA SER A 317 13.08 0.35 -8.48
C SER A 317 12.29 -0.79 -9.11
N ILE A 318 12.65 -2.03 -8.79
CA ILE A 318 11.92 -3.24 -9.22
C ILE A 318 11.33 -3.91 -7.99
N LEU A 319 10.05 -4.25 -8.08
CA LEU A 319 9.31 -4.84 -6.97
C LEU A 319 9.17 -6.35 -7.17
N PHE A 320 9.84 -7.11 -6.32
CA PHE A 320 9.68 -8.56 -6.25
C PHE A 320 8.62 -8.93 -5.22
N GLY A 321 7.90 -10.00 -5.47
CA GLY A 321 6.89 -10.52 -4.54
C GLY A 321 6.95 -12.03 -4.48
N PHE A 322 7.33 -12.58 -3.33
CA PHE A 322 7.43 -14.01 -3.10
C PHE A 322 6.36 -14.54 -2.15
N GLY A 323 5.78 -13.68 -1.33
CA GLY A 323 4.66 -14.00 -0.46
C GLY A 323 3.37 -14.33 -1.21
N LEU A 324 2.39 -14.87 -0.50
CA LEU A 324 1.05 -15.15 -1.02
C LEU A 324 0.03 -14.19 -0.42
N PRO A 325 -1.08 -13.90 -1.12
CA PRO A 325 -2.14 -13.02 -0.60
C PRO A 325 -2.77 -13.49 0.70
N ASP A 326 -2.66 -14.78 1.03
CA ASP A 326 -3.19 -15.40 2.26
C ASP A 326 -2.11 -15.65 3.33
N ASP A 327 -0.95 -15.03 3.20
CA ASP A 327 0.14 -15.15 4.19
C ASP A 327 -0.12 -14.38 5.49
N ASN A 328 -1.21 -13.64 5.57
CA ASN A 328 -1.66 -12.89 6.74
C ASN A 328 -0.61 -11.91 7.31
N PRO A 329 0.00 -11.02 6.49
CA PRO A 329 0.83 -9.94 7.03
C PRO A 329 0.01 -9.13 8.06
N HIS A 330 0.66 -8.58 9.09
CA HIS A 330 0.07 -7.80 10.19
C HIS A 330 -1.02 -8.54 11.00
N ALA A 331 -1.21 -9.84 10.79
CA ALA A 331 -2.25 -10.64 11.44
C ALA A 331 -1.67 -11.87 12.20
N PRO A 332 -2.44 -12.51 13.09
CA PRO A 332 -2.05 -13.81 13.64
C PRO A 332 -1.87 -14.87 12.55
N ASN A 333 -0.95 -15.80 12.81
CA ASN A 333 -0.61 -16.91 11.91
C ASN A 333 0.01 -16.45 10.58
N GLU A 334 0.74 -15.34 10.59
CA GLU A 334 1.58 -14.97 9.46
C GLU A 334 2.47 -16.13 9.06
N LYS A 335 2.57 -16.40 7.76
CA LYS A 335 3.22 -17.58 7.21
C LYS A 335 4.02 -17.26 5.95
N PHE A 336 4.97 -18.14 5.64
CA PHE A 336 5.66 -18.16 4.36
C PHE A 336 5.93 -19.60 3.93
N THR A 337 5.64 -19.96 2.69
CA THR A 337 5.88 -21.33 2.23
C THR A 337 7.35 -21.55 1.93
N LEU A 338 7.89 -22.72 2.27
CA LEU A 338 9.28 -23.06 1.95
C LEU A 338 9.48 -23.24 0.43
N ALA A 339 8.43 -23.62 -0.29
CA ALA A 339 8.48 -23.72 -1.74
C ALA A 339 8.72 -22.35 -2.38
N ASP A 340 7.95 -21.33 -1.96
CA ASP A 340 8.10 -19.97 -2.48
C ASP A 340 9.37 -19.29 -1.96
N PHE A 341 9.80 -19.60 -0.74
CA PHE A 341 11.10 -19.20 -0.23
C PHE A 341 12.26 -19.69 -1.13
N HIS A 342 12.27 -20.97 -1.51
CA HIS A 342 13.30 -21.52 -2.41
C HIS A 342 13.19 -20.95 -3.82
N ARG A 343 11.97 -20.73 -4.33
CA ARG A 343 11.75 -20.04 -5.62
C ARG A 343 12.26 -18.62 -5.58
N GLY A 344 12.05 -17.91 -4.47
CA GLY A 344 12.58 -16.57 -4.26
C GLY A 344 14.11 -16.52 -4.31
N ILE A 345 14.79 -17.49 -3.67
CA ILE A 345 16.25 -17.61 -3.75
C ILE A 345 16.71 -17.82 -5.21
N ALA A 346 16.07 -18.77 -5.92
CA ALA A 346 16.40 -19.05 -7.30
C ALA A 346 16.13 -17.84 -8.21
N THR A 347 14.99 -17.16 -8.04
CA THR A 347 14.64 -15.95 -8.79
C THR A 347 15.65 -14.85 -8.57
N SER A 348 16.04 -14.59 -7.31
CA SER A 348 17.03 -13.57 -6.97
C SER A 348 18.41 -13.89 -7.57
N ALA A 349 18.81 -15.17 -7.55
CA ALA A 349 20.07 -15.61 -8.17
C ALA A 349 20.02 -15.44 -9.71
N HIS A 350 18.94 -15.84 -10.35
CA HIS A 350 18.75 -15.63 -11.79
C HIS A 350 18.68 -14.15 -12.19
N PHE A 351 18.12 -13.31 -11.33
CA PHE A 351 18.10 -11.88 -11.59
C PHE A 351 19.52 -11.29 -11.62
N MET A 352 20.37 -11.68 -10.69
CA MET A 352 21.78 -11.23 -10.67
C MET A 352 22.50 -11.60 -11.98
N ASP A 353 22.28 -12.81 -12.48
CA ASP A 353 22.84 -13.30 -13.74
C ASP A 353 22.34 -12.50 -14.95
N VAL A 354 21.04 -12.54 -15.16
CA VAL A 354 20.39 -11.92 -16.33
C VAL A 354 20.58 -10.41 -16.38
N TYR A 355 20.56 -9.76 -15.23
CA TYR A 355 20.73 -8.31 -15.17
C TYR A 355 22.19 -7.90 -15.43
N SER A 356 23.17 -8.70 -15.00
CA SER A 356 24.59 -8.46 -15.30
C SER A 356 24.87 -8.45 -16.81
N GLU A 357 24.23 -9.37 -17.56
CA GLU A 357 24.32 -9.43 -19.01
C GLU A 357 23.64 -8.24 -19.71
N ALA A 358 22.55 -7.72 -19.12
CA ALA A 358 21.80 -6.60 -19.69
C ALA A 358 22.42 -5.22 -19.39
N ALA A 359 23.23 -5.12 -18.33
CA ALA A 359 23.87 -3.88 -17.88
C ALA A 359 25.29 -3.68 -18.43
N GLY A 360 25.93 -4.74 -18.96
CA GLY A 360 27.25 -4.74 -19.62
C GLY A 360 27.12 -4.47 -21.09
#